data_f360f9ea2d423ff92c0ad857135e4449
#
_entry.id   f360f9ea2d423ff92c0ad857135e4449
#
_cell.length_a   1.000
_cell.length_b   1.000
_cell.length_c   1.000
_cell.angle_alpha   90.00
_cell.angle_beta   90.00
_cell.angle_gamma   90.00
#
_symmetry.space_group_name_H-M   'P 1'
#
loop_
_entity.id
_entity.type
_entity.pdbx_description
1 polymer ?
#
loop_
_entity_poly.entity_id
_entity_poly.type
_entity_poly.pdbx_seq_one_letter_code
_entity_poly.pdbx_strand_id
1 'polypeptide(L)'
;MKKGLLCAVCAWLFPIVNGMAQTQRSMTVDQLFNLIESGSNVLTAQKTGVDVASRAVEEAKSKRLPDINASLSASYNGNVLMTDRNYSNAKGFSQPHFGNSFALEAQQVVYAGGAINSGIRLAELQKQRSENSVQMTRNQMRFVALGQYLELMKLSNGIKVYDSNITLTTKLIDDIKSRQKQGMALKNDVTRYELQMESLRLGKRRLEDQKSIINHQLCNTLGLADVSIEPDIDLEAISDNLDSEQLLQTEAANLSPVLQQSSIDVKMAEQQLKLSKSELLPKIAVVAADNFAGPFTYDIPPIDKNFNIWYIGVGVKYSLSSLFKANKSIRRAKEQLRLSNTVHSVAAETVNNNMQQAYTMHKQSFVELRTQQKSVELAQQNYQVVNNRYLNQLALITDMIDASNIKLNAELQEVNARINIAYTYYNVRYAAGNI
;
A
#
# COMPACT_ATOMS: atom_id res chain seq x y z
N MET A 1 -73.04 0.28 23.59
CA MET A 1 -72.77 0.51 25.03
C MET A 1 -71.52 -0.25 25.45
N LYS A 2 -70.70 0.37 26.22
CA LYS A 2 -69.46 0.01 26.94
C LYS A 2 -68.16 0.42 26.26
N LYS A 3 -67.68 1.56 26.74
CA LYS A 3 -66.35 2.13 26.59
C LYS A 3 -65.37 1.33 27.43
N GLY A 4 -64.25 0.95 26.87
CA GLY A 4 -63.09 0.39 27.57
C GLY A 4 -61.88 1.32 27.40
N LEU A 5 -61.51 1.98 28.49
CA LEU A 5 -60.38 2.87 28.66
C LEU A 5 -59.11 2.07 28.70
N LEU A 6 -58.16 2.22 27.75
CA LEU A 6 -56.84 1.63 27.84
C LEU A 6 -55.86 2.75 28.23
N CYS A 7 -55.34 2.68 29.46
CA CYS A 7 -54.23 3.49 29.96
C CYS A 7 -52.93 3.11 29.23
N ALA A 8 -52.39 4.06 28.43
CA ALA A 8 -51.07 3.93 27.91
C ALA A 8 -50.04 4.36 28.96
N VAL A 9 -49.32 3.38 29.52
CA VAL A 9 -48.13 3.61 30.37
C VAL A 9 -46.95 3.90 29.41
N CYS A 10 -46.60 5.18 29.26
CA CYS A 10 -45.36 5.59 28.63
C CYS A 10 -44.18 5.24 29.54
N ALA A 11 -43.58 4.07 29.33
CA ALA A 11 -42.26 3.75 29.89
C ALA A 11 -41.20 4.58 29.14
N TRP A 12 -40.67 5.58 29.80
CA TRP A 12 -39.49 6.31 29.38
C TRP A 12 -38.27 5.36 29.44
N LEU A 13 -37.91 4.77 28.31
CA LEU A 13 -36.61 4.14 28.13
C LEU A 13 -35.56 5.27 27.99
N PHE A 14 -34.95 5.64 29.11
CA PHE A 14 -33.65 6.32 29.06
C PHE A 14 -32.65 5.36 28.42
N PRO A 15 -32.00 5.72 27.29
CA PRO A 15 -30.84 4.98 26.88
C PRO A 15 -29.77 5.19 27.96
N ILE A 16 -29.42 4.13 28.67
CA ILE A 16 -28.19 4.09 29.46
C ILE A 16 -27.07 4.24 28.44
N VAL A 17 -26.56 5.47 28.30
CA VAL A 17 -25.27 5.70 27.67
C VAL A 17 -24.24 5.03 28.58
N ASN A 18 -23.98 3.76 28.33
CA ASN A 18 -22.79 3.13 28.82
C ASN A 18 -21.64 3.95 28.28
N GLY A 19 -21.04 4.77 29.13
CA GLY A 19 -19.73 5.31 28.88
C GLY A 19 -18.84 4.10 28.57
N MET A 20 -18.51 3.89 27.30
CA MET A 20 -17.54 2.88 26.88
C MET A 20 -16.23 3.30 27.54
N ALA A 21 -15.92 2.71 28.70
CA ALA A 21 -14.55 2.67 29.17
C ALA A 21 -13.77 2.06 28.01
N GLN A 22 -12.91 2.85 27.37
CA GLN A 22 -12.02 2.38 26.32
C GLN A 22 -11.28 1.16 26.87
N THR A 23 -11.59 -0.02 26.35
CA THR A 23 -10.97 -1.27 26.80
C THR A 23 -9.50 -1.19 26.48
N GLN A 24 -8.66 -1.10 27.51
CA GLN A 24 -7.22 -1.11 27.36
C GLN A 24 -6.77 -2.50 26.94
N ARG A 25 -6.02 -2.60 25.83
CA ARG A 25 -5.54 -3.85 25.26
C ARG A 25 -4.02 -3.84 25.19
N SER A 26 -3.38 -4.66 26.04
CA SER A 26 -1.95 -4.98 25.86
C SER A 26 -1.77 -5.77 24.56
N MET A 27 -0.74 -5.42 23.77
CA MET A 27 -0.49 -5.99 22.47
C MET A 27 1.00 -6.18 22.25
N THR A 28 1.41 -7.40 21.88
CA THR A 28 2.78 -7.70 21.46
C THR A 28 2.98 -7.40 19.96
N VAL A 29 4.25 -7.35 19.52
CA VAL A 29 4.58 -7.12 18.09
C VAL A 29 4.04 -8.24 17.19
N ASP A 30 4.08 -9.49 17.64
CA ASP A 30 3.52 -10.63 16.88
C ASP A 30 2.01 -10.52 16.73
N GLN A 31 1.31 -10.10 17.77
CA GLN A 31 -0.13 -9.85 17.71
C GLN A 31 -0.45 -8.69 16.76
N LEU A 32 0.36 -7.62 16.77
CA LEU A 32 0.26 -6.50 15.84
C LEU A 32 0.35 -6.99 14.39
N PHE A 33 1.36 -7.80 14.05
CA PHE A 33 1.56 -8.32 12.69
C PHE A 33 0.45 -9.26 12.25
N ASN A 34 -0.06 -10.10 13.13
CA ASN A 34 -1.19 -10.99 12.85
C ASN A 34 -2.49 -10.22 12.57
N LEU A 35 -2.73 -9.12 13.30
CA LEU A 35 -3.89 -8.26 13.07
C LEU A 35 -3.83 -7.54 11.71
N ILE A 36 -2.65 -7.17 11.23
CA ILE A 36 -2.49 -6.58 9.89
C ILE A 36 -2.91 -7.58 8.82
N GLU A 37 -2.56 -8.87 8.97
CA GLU A 37 -2.91 -9.90 7.99
C GLU A 37 -4.41 -10.10 7.83
N SER A 38 -5.17 -9.93 8.91
CA SER A 38 -6.63 -10.17 8.96
C SER A 38 -7.47 -8.90 8.83
N GLY A 39 -6.97 -7.76 9.30
CA GLY A 39 -7.77 -6.53 9.46
C GLY A 39 -7.44 -5.42 8.46
N SER A 40 -6.28 -5.46 7.78
CA SER A 40 -5.90 -4.38 6.89
C SER A 40 -6.68 -4.38 5.58
N ASN A 41 -7.48 -3.32 5.37
CA ASN A 41 -8.18 -3.09 4.10
C ASN A 41 -7.20 -2.90 2.92
N VAL A 42 -6.04 -2.29 3.16
CA VAL A 42 -5.00 -2.09 2.14
C VAL A 42 -4.46 -3.44 1.66
N LEU A 43 -4.18 -4.36 2.58
CA LEU A 43 -3.70 -5.70 2.24
C LEU A 43 -4.80 -6.52 1.55
N THR A 44 -6.04 -6.40 1.99
CA THR A 44 -7.20 -7.04 1.35
C THR A 44 -7.38 -6.57 -0.09
N ALA A 45 -7.26 -5.26 -0.36
CA ALA A 45 -7.33 -4.71 -1.71
C ALA A 45 -6.21 -5.28 -2.61
N GLN A 46 -4.98 -5.43 -2.10
CA GLN A 46 -3.88 -6.03 -2.86
C GLN A 46 -4.11 -7.53 -3.13
N LYS A 47 -4.63 -8.28 -2.16
CA LYS A 47 -5.00 -9.71 -2.34
C LYS A 47 -6.08 -9.85 -3.43
N THR A 48 -7.12 -9.00 -3.41
CA THR A 48 -8.14 -8.95 -4.47
C THR A 48 -7.51 -8.63 -5.84
N GLY A 49 -6.48 -7.80 -5.89
CA GLY A 49 -5.70 -7.54 -7.11
C GLY A 49 -5.03 -8.78 -7.68
N VAL A 50 -4.60 -9.72 -6.84
CA VAL A 50 -4.08 -11.03 -7.29
C VAL A 50 -5.18 -11.88 -7.91
N ASP A 51 -6.40 -11.86 -7.34
CA ASP A 51 -7.54 -12.59 -7.91
C ASP A 51 -7.90 -12.05 -9.29
N VAL A 52 -7.92 -10.72 -9.46
CA VAL A 52 -8.11 -10.08 -10.78
C VAL A 52 -7.03 -10.52 -11.77
N ALA A 53 -5.75 -10.50 -11.36
CA ALA A 53 -4.66 -10.95 -12.22
C ALA A 53 -4.76 -12.46 -12.55
N SER A 54 -5.26 -13.28 -11.61
CA SER A 54 -5.51 -14.71 -11.84
C SER A 54 -6.59 -14.93 -12.92
N ARG A 55 -7.69 -14.16 -12.88
CA ARG A 55 -8.72 -14.19 -13.92
C ARG A 55 -8.20 -13.70 -15.27
N ALA A 56 -7.31 -12.71 -15.28
CA ALA A 56 -6.66 -12.27 -16.52
C ALA A 56 -5.77 -13.37 -17.15
N VAL A 57 -5.17 -14.26 -16.34
CA VAL A 57 -4.47 -15.44 -16.86
C VAL A 57 -5.44 -16.41 -17.52
N GLU A 58 -6.60 -16.67 -16.90
CA GLU A 58 -7.65 -17.53 -17.49
C GLU A 58 -8.15 -16.93 -18.81
N GLU A 59 -8.41 -15.64 -18.85
CA GLU A 59 -8.78 -14.90 -20.07
C GLU A 59 -7.68 -15.01 -21.14
N ALA A 60 -6.40 -14.81 -20.77
CA ALA A 60 -5.31 -14.97 -21.74
C ALA A 60 -5.21 -16.39 -22.30
N LYS A 61 -5.51 -17.42 -21.49
CA LYS A 61 -5.55 -18.83 -21.91
C LYS A 61 -6.73 -19.12 -22.83
N SER A 62 -7.88 -18.43 -22.68
CA SER A 62 -9.05 -18.62 -23.55
C SER A 62 -8.76 -18.25 -25.00
N LYS A 63 -7.75 -17.42 -25.29
CA LYS A 63 -7.28 -17.14 -26.67
C LYS A 63 -6.76 -18.36 -27.44
N ARG A 64 -6.63 -19.49 -26.76
CA ARG A 64 -6.37 -20.80 -27.40
C ARG A 64 -7.64 -21.49 -27.87
N LEU A 65 -8.82 -21.04 -27.46
CA LEU A 65 -10.09 -21.59 -27.88
C LEU A 65 -10.53 -21.00 -29.23
N PRO A 66 -11.40 -21.68 -30.00
CA PRO A 66 -11.94 -21.10 -31.20
C PRO A 66 -12.86 -19.90 -30.92
N ASP A 67 -12.78 -18.90 -31.79
CA ASP A 67 -13.74 -17.80 -31.85
C ASP A 67 -14.93 -18.28 -32.70
N ILE A 68 -16.14 -18.29 -32.13
CA ILE A 68 -17.36 -18.71 -32.81
C ILE A 68 -18.33 -17.53 -32.81
N ASN A 69 -18.72 -17.08 -34.01
CA ASN A 69 -19.61 -15.96 -34.21
C ASN A 69 -20.84 -16.40 -34.96
N ALA A 70 -22.03 -16.04 -34.49
CA ALA A 70 -23.28 -16.20 -35.19
C ALA A 70 -23.85 -14.81 -35.52
N SER A 71 -24.26 -14.59 -36.74
CA SER A 71 -24.90 -13.35 -37.17
C SER A 71 -26.20 -13.62 -37.92
N LEU A 72 -27.20 -12.79 -37.67
CA LEU A 72 -28.48 -12.80 -38.36
C LEU A 72 -28.77 -11.40 -38.87
N SER A 73 -29.08 -11.26 -40.13
CA SER A 73 -29.51 -9.98 -40.68
C SER A 73 -30.74 -10.14 -41.58
N ALA A 74 -31.56 -9.12 -41.58
CA ALA A 74 -32.67 -8.96 -42.51
C ALA A 74 -32.53 -7.58 -43.17
N SER A 75 -32.79 -7.49 -44.46
CA SER A 75 -32.67 -6.27 -45.24
C SER A 75 -33.88 -6.06 -46.16
N TYR A 76 -34.17 -4.80 -46.42
CA TYR A 76 -35.06 -4.42 -47.50
C TYR A 76 -34.20 -3.95 -48.70
N ASN A 77 -34.32 -4.66 -49.82
CA ASN A 77 -33.57 -4.39 -51.04
C ASN A 77 -34.42 -3.49 -51.95
N GLY A 78 -33.88 -2.34 -52.35
CA GLY A 78 -34.49 -1.49 -53.35
C GLY A 78 -34.27 -2.07 -54.77
N ASN A 79 -35.00 -1.58 -55.78
CA ASN A 79 -34.78 -1.97 -57.16
C ASN A 79 -33.37 -1.59 -57.65
N VAL A 80 -32.82 -2.41 -58.52
CA VAL A 80 -31.51 -2.17 -59.15
C VAL A 80 -31.66 -1.19 -60.30
N LEU A 81 -30.86 -0.15 -60.33
CA LEU A 81 -30.72 0.78 -61.47
C LEU A 81 -29.41 0.44 -62.16
N MET A 82 -29.51 0.00 -63.41
CA MET A 82 -28.34 -0.24 -64.28
C MET A 82 -28.18 0.92 -65.28
N THR A 83 -26.99 1.45 -65.39
CA THR A 83 -26.65 2.52 -66.30
C THR A 83 -25.39 2.18 -67.07
N ASP A 84 -25.14 2.73 -68.22
CA ASP A 84 -23.86 2.72 -68.85
C ASP A 84 -22.83 3.48 -67.97
N ARG A 85 -21.56 3.27 -68.19
CA ARG A 85 -20.49 3.94 -67.41
C ARG A 85 -20.50 5.49 -67.52
N ASN A 86 -21.15 6.01 -68.57
CA ASN A 86 -21.36 7.47 -68.78
C ASN A 86 -22.70 7.95 -68.20
N TYR A 87 -23.36 7.13 -67.35
CA TYR A 87 -24.65 7.38 -66.73
C TYR A 87 -25.84 7.54 -67.72
N SER A 88 -25.69 7.15 -68.98
CA SER A 88 -26.78 7.08 -69.97
C SER A 88 -27.48 5.72 -69.90
N ASN A 89 -28.60 5.60 -70.64
CA ASN A 89 -29.36 4.33 -70.81
C ASN A 89 -29.81 3.68 -69.52
N ALA A 90 -30.27 4.45 -68.55
CA ALA A 90 -30.76 3.96 -67.25
C ALA A 90 -31.91 2.97 -67.43
N LYS A 91 -31.81 1.74 -66.92
CA LYS A 91 -32.84 0.73 -66.87
C LYS A 91 -32.99 0.24 -65.44
N GLY A 92 -34.25 0.27 -64.95
CA GLY A 92 -34.62 -0.27 -63.63
C GLY A 92 -34.95 -1.76 -63.73
N PHE A 93 -34.46 -2.57 -62.82
CA PHE A 93 -34.80 -3.98 -62.68
C PHE A 93 -35.43 -4.21 -61.29
N SER A 94 -36.58 -4.87 -61.27
CA SER A 94 -37.15 -5.33 -60.01
C SER A 94 -36.37 -6.47 -59.43
N GLN A 95 -36.15 -6.47 -58.12
CA GLN A 95 -35.54 -7.56 -57.36
C GLN A 95 -36.35 -7.91 -56.13
N PRO A 96 -36.18 -9.09 -55.56
CA PRO A 96 -36.81 -9.47 -54.30
C PRO A 96 -36.46 -8.49 -53.20
N HIS A 97 -37.49 -7.92 -52.56
CA HIS A 97 -37.32 -6.85 -51.60
C HIS A 97 -36.90 -7.34 -50.21
N PHE A 98 -37.22 -8.58 -49.85
CA PHE A 98 -36.83 -9.12 -48.54
C PHE A 98 -35.53 -9.90 -48.68
N GLY A 99 -34.50 -9.48 -47.97
CA GLY A 99 -33.24 -10.19 -47.84
C GLY A 99 -33.04 -10.71 -46.41
N ASN A 100 -32.53 -11.91 -46.32
CA ASN A 100 -32.13 -12.54 -45.07
C ASN A 100 -30.74 -13.16 -45.19
N SER A 101 -29.97 -13.13 -44.09
CA SER A 101 -28.70 -13.82 -43.99
C SER A 101 -28.49 -14.31 -42.57
N PHE A 102 -28.20 -15.60 -42.44
CA PHE A 102 -27.69 -16.21 -41.23
C PHE A 102 -26.28 -16.75 -41.53
N ALA A 103 -25.30 -16.31 -40.69
CA ALA A 103 -23.94 -16.82 -40.84
C ALA A 103 -23.44 -17.33 -39.47
N LEU A 104 -22.84 -18.52 -39.52
CA LEU A 104 -22.10 -19.10 -38.40
C LEU A 104 -20.65 -19.25 -38.83
N GLU A 105 -19.76 -18.58 -38.12
CA GLU A 105 -18.32 -18.57 -38.42
C GLU A 105 -17.54 -19.07 -37.21
N ALA A 106 -16.60 -20.02 -37.43
CA ALA A 106 -15.67 -20.49 -36.42
C ALA A 106 -14.23 -20.31 -36.92
N GLN A 107 -13.40 -19.74 -36.10
CA GLN A 107 -11.98 -19.53 -36.40
C GLN A 107 -11.13 -20.03 -35.26
N GLN A 108 -10.19 -20.94 -35.51
CA GLN A 108 -9.20 -21.41 -34.55
C GLN A 108 -7.81 -21.04 -35.04
N VAL A 109 -7.13 -20.17 -34.24
CA VAL A 109 -5.72 -19.83 -34.48
C VAL A 109 -4.85 -21.00 -34.06
N VAL A 110 -4.16 -21.65 -35.01
CA VAL A 110 -3.26 -22.78 -34.75
C VAL A 110 -1.83 -22.29 -34.53
N TYR A 111 -1.45 -21.26 -35.27
CA TYR A 111 -0.12 -20.67 -35.16
C TYR A 111 -0.18 -19.14 -35.31
N ALA A 112 0.47 -18.43 -34.43
CA ALA A 112 0.57 -16.97 -34.46
C ALA A 112 1.99 -16.48 -34.12
N GLY A 113 3.02 -17.18 -34.57
CA GLY A 113 4.41 -16.79 -34.31
C GLY A 113 4.80 -16.79 -32.83
N GLY A 114 4.07 -17.53 -31.98
CA GLY A 114 4.27 -17.54 -30.51
C GLY A 114 3.56 -16.43 -29.77
N ALA A 115 2.77 -15.56 -30.43
CA ALA A 115 2.07 -14.43 -29.80
C ALA A 115 1.12 -14.86 -28.67
N ILE A 116 0.32 -15.92 -28.87
CA ILE A 116 -0.61 -16.43 -27.85
C ILE A 116 0.15 -16.89 -26.61
N ASN A 117 1.22 -17.69 -26.78
CA ASN A 117 2.02 -18.19 -25.67
C ASN A 117 2.75 -17.06 -24.93
N SER A 118 3.28 -16.08 -25.65
CA SER A 118 3.92 -14.89 -25.04
C SER A 118 2.90 -14.03 -24.30
N GLY A 119 1.68 -13.88 -24.84
CA GLY A 119 0.57 -13.18 -24.16
C GLY A 119 0.15 -13.87 -22.87
N ILE A 120 0.00 -15.20 -22.88
CA ILE A 120 -0.29 -15.99 -21.67
C ILE A 120 0.83 -15.82 -20.64
N ARG A 121 2.10 -15.91 -21.09
CA ARG A 121 3.25 -15.76 -20.19
C ARG A 121 3.34 -14.36 -19.59
N LEU A 122 2.96 -13.32 -20.34
CA LEU A 122 2.84 -11.95 -19.81
C LEU A 122 1.77 -11.85 -18.72
N ALA A 123 0.60 -12.46 -18.92
CA ALA A 123 -0.45 -12.48 -17.91
C ALA A 123 -0.01 -13.25 -16.64
N GLU A 124 0.71 -14.37 -16.79
CA GLU A 124 1.28 -15.12 -15.68
C GLU A 124 2.32 -14.29 -14.89
N LEU A 125 3.20 -13.58 -15.59
CA LEU A 125 4.17 -12.69 -14.96
C LEU A 125 3.48 -11.49 -14.27
N GLN A 126 2.40 -10.95 -14.87
CA GLN A 126 1.59 -9.91 -14.22
C GLN A 126 0.94 -10.42 -12.94
N LYS A 127 0.47 -11.68 -12.90
CA LYS A 127 -0.01 -12.32 -11.67
C LYS A 127 1.11 -12.42 -10.63
N GLN A 128 2.30 -12.92 -11.01
CA GLN A 128 3.46 -12.99 -10.12
C GLN A 128 3.86 -11.60 -9.58
N ARG A 129 3.76 -10.57 -10.43
CA ARG A 129 3.99 -9.18 -10.05
C ARG A 129 3.00 -8.71 -8.98
N SER A 130 1.71 -9.06 -9.14
CA SER A 130 0.66 -8.74 -8.16
C SER A 130 0.88 -9.49 -6.84
N GLU A 131 1.26 -10.78 -6.89
CA GLU A 131 1.61 -11.58 -5.70
C GLU A 131 2.79 -10.96 -4.94
N ASN A 132 3.84 -10.54 -5.64
CA ASN A 132 4.97 -9.85 -5.03
C ASN A 132 4.58 -8.47 -4.46
N SER A 133 3.65 -7.75 -5.10
CA SER A 133 3.11 -6.49 -4.57
C SER A 133 2.37 -6.67 -3.25
N VAL A 134 1.69 -7.81 -3.05
CA VAL A 134 1.10 -8.16 -1.74
C VAL A 134 2.19 -8.27 -0.68
N GLN A 135 3.31 -8.93 -0.99
CA GLN A 135 4.43 -9.06 -0.06
C GLN A 135 5.08 -7.70 0.26
N MET A 136 5.29 -6.86 -0.74
CA MET A 136 5.78 -5.48 -0.55
C MET A 136 4.84 -4.68 0.37
N THR A 137 3.55 -4.72 0.09
CA THR A 137 2.53 -4.01 0.89
C THR A 137 2.47 -4.56 2.31
N ARG A 138 2.55 -5.87 2.49
CA ARG A 138 2.61 -6.52 3.82
C ARG A 138 3.76 -5.99 4.65
N ASN A 139 4.98 -6.02 4.12
CA ASN A 139 6.17 -5.54 4.81
C ASN A 139 6.05 -4.05 5.14
N GLN A 140 5.55 -3.24 4.20
CA GLN A 140 5.33 -1.81 4.41
C GLN A 140 4.28 -1.56 5.51
N MET A 141 3.16 -2.27 5.49
CA MET A 141 2.10 -2.09 6.50
C MET A 141 2.57 -2.53 7.89
N ARG A 142 3.35 -3.63 7.99
CA ARG A 142 3.97 -4.06 9.24
C ARG A 142 4.92 -2.99 9.79
N PHE A 143 5.75 -2.42 8.94
CA PHE A 143 6.70 -1.38 9.36
C PHE A 143 6.00 -0.07 9.75
N VAL A 144 4.97 0.36 9.02
CA VAL A 144 4.16 1.55 9.37
C VAL A 144 3.43 1.35 10.70
N ALA A 145 2.75 0.22 10.86
CA ALA A 145 2.03 -0.08 12.10
C ALA A 145 2.98 -0.19 13.31
N LEU A 146 4.16 -0.80 13.10
CA LEU A 146 5.20 -0.85 14.13
C LEU A 146 5.69 0.56 14.50
N GLY A 147 5.89 1.46 13.53
CA GLY A 147 6.23 2.85 13.80
C GLY A 147 5.18 3.54 14.66
N GLN A 148 3.89 3.37 14.36
CA GLN A 148 2.79 3.90 15.17
C GLN A 148 2.73 3.28 16.57
N TYR A 149 2.96 1.99 16.68
CA TYR A 149 3.00 1.24 17.94
C TYR A 149 4.15 1.71 18.85
N LEU A 150 5.35 1.88 18.31
CA LEU A 150 6.50 2.39 19.05
C LEU A 150 6.31 3.87 19.42
N GLU A 151 5.64 4.66 18.58
CA GLU A 151 5.29 6.05 18.91
C GLU A 151 4.30 6.11 20.08
N LEU A 152 3.29 5.20 20.15
CA LEU A 152 2.42 5.10 21.33
C LEU A 152 3.21 4.81 22.62
N MET A 153 4.21 3.93 22.55
CA MET A 153 5.07 3.62 23.67
C MET A 153 5.89 4.85 24.10
N LYS A 154 6.45 5.57 23.13
CA LYS A 154 7.21 6.80 23.35
C LYS A 154 6.36 7.86 24.04
N LEU A 155 5.15 8.10 23.52
CA LEU A 155 4.20 9.06 24.09
C LEU A 155 3.78 8.67 25.51
N SER A 156 3.50 7.38 25.75
CA SER A 156 3.14 6.87 27.08
C SER A 156 4.27 7.06 28.11
N ASN A 157 5.51 6.79 27.71
CA ASN A 157 6.67 7.01 28.60
C ASN A 157 6.97 8.50 28.79
N GLY A 158 6.82 9.32 27.74
CA GLY A 158 6.94 10.78 27.85
C GLY A 158 5.90 11.38 28.82
N ILE A 159 4.66 10.89 28.81
CA ILE A 159 3.61 11.29 29.77
C ILE A 159 4.04 10.96 31.21
N LYS A 160 4.61 9.78 31.45
CA LYS A 160 5.15 9.42 32.78
C LYS A 160 6.27 10.37 33.25
N VAL A 161 7.16 10.79 32.33
CA VAL A 161 8.20 11.78 32.62
C VAL A 161 7.57 13.12 33.03
N TYR A 162 6.56 13.61 32.28
CA TYR A 162 5.85 14.82 32.66
C TYR A 162 5.14 14.67 34.00
N ASP A 163 4.49 13.57 34.29
CA ASP A 163 3.80 13.31 35.58
C ASP A 163 4.77 13.36 36.76
N SER A 164 5.96 12.79 36.60
CA SER A 164 7.00 12.82 37.61
C SER A 164 7.49 14.28 37.86
N ASN A 165 7.68 15.03 36.78
CA ASN A 165 8.14 16.45 36.89
C ASN A 165 7.03 17.37 37.43
N ILE A 166 5.76 17.15 37.09
CA ILE A 166 4.59 17.85 37.66
C ILE A 166 4.51 17.58 39.16
N THR A 167 4.66 16.32 39.57
CA THR A 167 4.66 15.95 41.01
C THR A 167 5.78 16.62 41.78
N LEU A 168 6.99 16.64 41.20
CA LEU A 168 8.15 17.34 41.79
C LEU A 168 7.91 18.84 41.90
N THR A 169 7.43 19.47 40.82
CA THR A 169 7.14 20.91 40.77
C THR A 169 6.03 21.30 41.75
N THR A 170 5.02 20.45 41.95
CA THR A 170 3.98 20.68 42.96
C THR A 170 4.58 20.80 44.36
N LYS A 171 5.44 19.85 44.74
CA LYS A 171 6.13 19.89 46.05
C LYS A 171 6.98 21.16 46.20
N LEU A 172 7.69 21.56 45.15
CA LEU A 172 8.51 22.79 45.15
C LEU A 172 7.66 24.05 45.31
N ILE A 173 6.49 24.14 44.67
CA ILE A 173 5.56 25.26 44.82
C ILE A 173 5.09 25.36 46.31
N ASP A 174 4.75 24.23 46.92
CA ASP A 174 4.31 24.19 48.33
C ASP A 174 5.44 24.65 49.29
N ASP A 175 6.67 24.19 49.02
CA ASP A 175 7.86 24.61 49.78
C ASP A 175 8.13 26.12 49.63
N ILE A 176 8.06 26.66 48.41
CA ILE A 176 8.28 28.09 48.15
C ILE A 176 7.17 28.93 48.79
N LYS A 177 5.90 28.50 48.73
CA LYS A 177 4.77 29.17 49.43
C LYS A 177 4.97 29.19 50.94
N SER A 178 5.50 28.13 51.51
CA SER A 178 5.81 28.06 52.94
C SER A 178 6.92 29.03 53.30
N ARG A 179 7.99 29.12 52.51
CA ARG A 179 9.10 30.07 52.67
C ARG A 179 8.64 31.51 52.47
N GLN A 180 7.75 31.78 51.53
CA GLN A 180 7.17 33.09 51.29
C GLN A 180 6.41 33.59 52.55
N LYS A 181 5.62 32.74 53.19
CA LYS A 181 4.92 33.06 54.43
C LYS A 181 5.90 33.43 55.58
N GLN A 182 7.11 32.88 55.53
CA GLN A 182 8.17 33.17 56.50
C GLN A 182 9.06 34.35 56.08
N GLY A 183 8.73 35.01 54.95
CA GLY A 183 9.55 36.14 54.43
C GLY A 183 10.86 35.73 53.76
N MET A 184 11.08 34.43 53.52
CA MET A 184 12.31 33.87 52.94
C MET A 184 12.24 33.64 51.42
N ALA A 185 11.11 33.91 50.77
CA ALA A 185 10.94 33.85 49.32
C ALA A 185 10.03 34.96 48.81
N LEU A 186 10.21 35.41 47.57
CA LEU A 186 9.41 36.47 46.96
C LEU A 186 8.10 35.92 46.39
N LYS A 187 7.05 36.72 46.34
CA LYS A 187 5.80 36.39 45.68
C LYS A 187 6.04 36.04 44.19
N ASN A 188 6.99 36.74 43.56
CA ASN A 188 7.37 36.49 42.17
C ASN A 188 7.95 35.07 41.93
N ASP A 189 8.61 34.49 42.92
CA ASP A 189 9.17 33.13 42.84
C ASP A 189 8.05 32.10 42.74
N VAL A 190 6.99 32.27 43.53
CA VAL A 190 5.77 31.42 43.45
C VAL A 190 5.15 31.54 42.04
N THR A 191 4.97 32.79 41.55
CA THR A 191 4.35 33.02 40.25
C THR A 191 5.16 32.36 39.11
N ARG A 192 6.50 32.41 39.16
CA ARG A 192 7.38 31.79 38.16
C ARG A 192 7.22 30.25 38.14
N TYR A 193 7.13 29.63 39.32
CA TYR A 193 6.90 28.16 39.38
C TYR A 193 5.49 27.76 38.99
N GLU A 194 4.49 28.60 39.27
CA GLU A 194 3.12 28.35 38.77
C GLU A 194 3.08 28.45 37.25
N LEU A 195 3.80 29.39 36.61
CA LEU A 195 3.97 29.45 35.16
C LEU A 195 4.68 28.19 34.61
N GLN A 196 5.74 27.73 35.30
CA GLN A 196 6.41 26.48 34.94
C GLN A 196 5.47 25.28 35.03
N MET A 197 4.63 25.20 36.07
CA MET A 197 3.62 24.16 36.22
C MET A 197 2.63 24.14 35.05
N GLU A 198 2.12 25.30 34.64
CA GLU A 198 1.20 25.38 33.47
C GLU A 198 1.89 24.95 32.17
N SER A 199 3.18 25.26 32.00
CA SER A 199 3.98 24.78 30.86
C SER A 199 4.12 23.26 30.85
N LEU A 200 4.38 22.66 32.02
CA LEU A 200 4.45 21.18 32.15
C LEU A 200 3.10 20.52 31.86
N ARG A 201 2.00 21.07 32.37
CA ARG A 201 0.63 20.59 32.10
C ARG A 201 0.28 20.65 30.63
N LEU A 202 0.63 21.78 29.97
CA LEU A 202 0.43 21.91 28.52
C LEU A 202 1.28 20.91 27.73
N GLY A 203 2.53 20.69 28.13
CA GLY A 203 3.42 19.69 27.54
C GLY A 203 2.83 18.27 27.64
N LYS A 204 2.39 17.88 28.84
CA LYS A 204 1.70 16.61 29.07
C LYS A 204 0.45 16.48 28.19
N ARG A 205 -0.43 17.51 28.18
CA ARG A 205 -1.66 17.49 27.40
C ARG A 205 -1.42 17.27 25.91
N ARG A 206 -0.38 17.91 25.36
CA ARG A 206 0.03 17.71 23.95
C ARG A 206 0.40 16.24 23.65
N LEU A 207 1.11 15.57 24.57
CA LEU A 207 1.43 14.15 24.41
C LEU A 207 0.20 13.26 24.52
N GLU A 208 -0.74 13.58 25.41
CA GLU A 208 -2.01 12.85 25.54
C GLU A 208 -2.87 12.97 24.26
N ASP A 209 -2.99 14.16 23.71
CA ASP A 209 -3.70 14.42 22.47
C ASP A 209 -3.03 13.69 21.30
N GLN A 210 -1.70 13.73 21.20
CA GLN A 210 -0.92 13.01 20.21
C GLN A 210 -1.11 11.48 20.35
N LYS A 211 -1.09 10.95 21.58
CA LYS A 211 -1.35 9.53 21.87
C LYS A 211 -2.72 9.11 21.35
N SER A 212 -3.75 9.93 21.58
CA SER A 212 -5.10 9.66 21.09
C SER A 212 -5.15 9.60 19.56
N ILE A 213 -4.50 10.54 18.87
CA ILE A 213 -4.43 10.58 17.39
C ILE A 213 -3.72 9.34 16.85
N ILE A 214 -2.55 9.00 17.38
CA ILE A 214 -1.77 7.85 16.91
C ILE A 214 -2.50 6.53 17.22
N ASN A 215 -3.15 6.43 18.39
CA ASN A 215 -3.97 5.26 18.74
C ASN A 215 -5.10 5.06 17.73
N HIS A 216 -5.83 6.11 17.38
CA HIS A 216 -6.88 6.04 16.37
C HIS A 216 -6.34 5.62 14.99
N GLN A 217 -5.20 6.19 14.58
CA GLN A 217 -4.55 5.81 13.31
C GLN A 217 -4.13 4.35 13.32
N LEU A 218 -3.55 3.84 14.42
CA LEU A 218 -3.15 2.45 14.54
C LEU A 218 -4.37 1.52 14.52
N CYS A 219 -5.44 1.84 15.25
CA CYS A 219 -6.70 1.08 15.19
C CYS A 219 -7.23 0.97 13.77
N ASN A 220 -7.25 2.08 13.00
CA ASN A 220 -7.67 2.07 11.60
C ASN A 220 -6.74 1.20 10.71
N THR A 221 -5.42 1.26 10.95
CA THR A 221 -4.44 0.42 10.22
C THR A 221 -4.67 -1.07 10.47
N LEU A 222 -5.07 -1.42 11.69
CA LEU A 222 -5.34 -2.81 12.13
C LEU A 222 -6.76 -3.28 11.83
N GLY A 223 -7.66 -2.40 11.38
CA GLY A 223 -9.08 -2.71 11.21
C GLY A 223 -9.82 -2.98 12.51
N LEU A 224 -9.35 -2.39 13.62
CA LEU A 224 -9.96 -2.52 14.94
C LEU A 224 -10.94 -1.38 15.21
N ALA A 225 -11.92 -1.63 16.07
CA ALA A 225 -12.68 -0.57 16.74
C ALA A 225 -11.73 0.28 17.60
N ASP A 226 -12.13 1.52 17.94
CA ASP A 226 -11.30 2.46 18.71
C ASP A 226 -11.11 1.95 20.15
N VAL A 227 -10.03 1.16 20.35
CA VAL A 227 -9.57 0.63 21.64
C VAL A 227 -8.26 1.30 22.02
N SER A 228 -7.98 1.44 23.32
CA SER A 228 -6.68 1.95 23.78
C SER A 228 -5.64 0.84 23.70
N ILE A 229 -4.67 0.99 22.80
CA ILE A 229 -3.58 0.03 22.63
C ILE A 229 -2.43 0.39 23.58
N GLU A 230 -2.02 -0.59 24.38
CA GLU A 230 -0.83 -0.50 25.23
C GLU A 230 0.26 -1.39 24.65
N PRO A 231 1.36 -0.81 24.16
CA PRO A 231 2.49 -1.57 23.63
C PRO A 231 3.18 -2.42 24.71
N ASP A 232 3.40 -3.70 24.38
CA ASP A 232 4.08 -4.68 25.21
C ASP A 232 5.27 -5.25 24.43
N ILE A 233 6.42 -4.61 24.56
CA ILE A 233 7.68 -4.99 23.91
C ILE A 233 8.82 -4.91 24.94
N ASP A 234 9.62 -5.95 25.01
CA ASP A 234 10.86 -5.96 25.77
C ASP A 234 11.98 -5.28 24.98
N LEU A 235 12.27 -4.04 25.33
CA LEU A 235 13.33 -3.25 24.68
C LEU A 235 14.74 -3.73 25.10
N GLU A 236 14.87 -4.41 26.24
CA GLU A 236 16.15 -4.89 26.74
C GLU A 236 16.59 -6.19 26.04
N ALA A 237 15.63 -6.92 25.50
CA ALA A 237 15.93 -8.11 24.67
C ALA A 237 16.54 -7.76 23.31
N ILE A 238 16.45 -6.48 22.87
CA ILE A 238 17.01 -6.03 21.59
C ILE A 238 18.50 -5.79 21.76
N SER A 239 19.32 -6.68 21.16
CA SER A 239 20.77 -6.69 21.26
C SER A 239 21.43 -5.80 20.19
N ASP A 240 22.62 -5.26 20.52
CA ASP A 240 23.56 -4.64 19.56
C ASP A 240 24.18 -5.69 18.61
N ASN A 241 24.10 -6.99 18.95
CA ASN A 241 24.64 -8.10 18.16
C ASN A 241 23.67 -8.49 17.04
N LEU A 242 23.64 -7.68 15.98
CA LEU A 242 23.10 -8.12 14.70
C LEU A 242 24.09 -9.05 13.99
N ASP A 243 23.56 -9.84 13.05
CA ASP A 243 24.39 -10.52 12.05
C ASP A 243 25.32 -9.53 11.34
N SER A 244 26.41 -10.04 10.75
CA SER A 244 27.34 -9.16 10.03
C SER A 244 26.63 -8.41 8.92
N GLU A 245 27.05 -7.18 8.66
CA GLU A 245 26.50 -6.34 7.56
C GLU A 245 26.49 -7.11 6.23
N GLN A 246 27.54 -7.87 5.95
CA GLN A 246 27.68 -8.65 4.72
C GLN A 246 26.65 -9.79 4.62
N LEU A 247 26.32 -10.43 5.73
CA LEU A 247 25.27 -11.46 5.77
C LEU A 247 23.90 -10.84 5.53
N LEU A 248 23.59 -9.71 6.17
CA LEU A 248 22.33 -8.98 6.00
C LEU A 248 22.18 -8.41 4.58
N GLN A 249 23.26 -7.95 3.95
CA GLN A 249 23.25 -7.54 2.54
C GLN A 249 22.94 -8.72 1.61
N THR A 250 23.49 -9.90 1.90
CA THR A 250 23.20 -11.13 1.13
C THR A 250 21.74 -11.55 1.31
N GLU A 251 21.23 -11.45 2.53
CA GLU A 251 19.84 -11.74 2.84
C GLU A 251 18.90 -10.77 2.11
N ALA A 252 19.17 -9.46 2.15
CA ALA A 252 18.42 -8.44 1.44
C ALA A 252 18.43 -8.67 -0.07
N ALA A 253 19.57 -9.07 -0.65
CA ALA A 253 19.66 -9.39 -2.08
C ALA A 253 18.75 -10.56 -2.49
N ASN A 254 18.53 -11.54 -1.59
CA ASN A 254 17.73 -12.73 -1.86
C ASN A 254 16.25 -12.54 -1.54
N LEU A 255 15.92 -11.85 -0.45
CA LEU A 255 14.57 -11.76 0.09
C LEU A 255 13.84 -10.47 -0.30
N SER A 256 14.55 -9.42 -0.75
CA SER A 256 13.93 -8.14 -1.05
C SER A 256 12.83 -8.25 -2.11
N PRO A 257 11.57 -7.94 -1.76
CA PRO A 257 10.49 -7.93 -2.73
C PRO A 257 10.68 -6.87 -3.84
N VAL A 258 11.46 -5.82 -3.57
CA VAL A 258 11.80 -4.79 -4.56
C VAL A 258 12.67 -5.37 -5.68
N LEU A 259 13.67 -6.21 -5.33
CA LEU A 259 14.50 -6.90 -6.31
C LEU A 259 13.72 -7.95 -7.09
N GLN A 260 12.87 -8.70 -6.40
CA GLN A 260 11.98 -9.67 -7.05
C GLN A 260 11.05 -8.98 -8.04
N GLN A 261 10.48 -7.81 -7.69
CA GLN A 261 9.63 -7.03 -8.56
C GLN A 261 10.37 -6.59 -9.83
N SER A 262 11.53 -6.00 -9.69
CA SER A 262 12.34 -5.56 -10.83
C SER A 262 12.80 -6.72 -11.72
N SER A 263 13.09 -7.90 -11.16
CA SER A 263 13.39 -9.13 -11.90
C SER A 263 12.18 -9.62 -12.71
N ILE A 264 10.97 -9.55 -12.14
CA ILE A 264 9.72 -9.88 -12.86
C ILE A 264 9.51 -8.89 -14.02
N ASP A 265 9.76 -7.59 -13.80
CA ASP A 265 9.62 -6.55 -14.84
C ASP A 265 10.60 -6.77 -16.01
N VAL A 266 11.82 -7.25 -15.75
CA VAL A 266 12.76 -7.69 -16.80
C VAL A 266 12.18 -8.86 -17.62
N LYS A 267 11.65 -9.90 -16.94
CA LYS A 267 11.03 -11.06 -17.61
C LYS A 267 9.81 -10.64 -18.44
N MET A 268 9.02 -9.68 -17.95
CA MET A 268 7.90 -9.12 -18.72
C MET A 268 8.38 -8.40 -19.99
N ALA A 269 9.44 -7.60 -19.88
CA ALA A 269 10.03 -6.91 -21.04
C ALA A 269 10.61 -7.91 -22.09
N GLU A 270 11.17 -9.04 -21.64
CA GLU A 270 11.60 -10.13 -22.53
C GLU A 270 10.43 -10.76 -23.29
N GLN A 271 9.30 -11.01 -22.60
CA GLN A 271 8.10 -11.55 -23.24
C GLN A 271 7.48 -10.54 -24.21
N GLN A 272 7.49 -9.25 -23.86
CA GLN A 272 7.04 -8.17 -24.75
C GLN A 272 7.90 -8.10 -26.03
N LEU A 273 9.22 -8.30 -25.91
CA LEU A 273 10.11 -8.39 -27.07
C LEU A 273 9.78 -9.61 -27.95
N LYS A 274 9.48 -10.78 -27.35
CA LYS A 274 9.03 -11.98 -28.10
C LYS A 274 7.71 -11.71 -28.81
N LEU A 275 6.77 -11.03 -28.15
CA LEU A 275 5.49 -10.65 -28.74
C LEU A 275 5.68 -9.70 -29.94
N SER A 276 6.57 -8.70 -29.81
CA SER A 276 6.88 -7.81 -30.94
C SER A 276 7.54 -8.55 -32.12
N LYS A 277 8.38 -9.55 -31.83
CA LYS A 277 9.00 -10.39 -32.89
C LYS A 277 7.98 -11.29 -33.60
N SER A 278 6.91 -11.72 -32.93
CA SER A 278 5.87 -12.55 -33.54
C SER A 278 5.12 -11.86 -34.68
N GLU A 279 5.13 -10.53 -34.72
CA GLU A 279 4.56 -9.74 -35.83
C GLU A 279 5.26 -9.97 -37.18
N LEU A 280 6.51 -10.47 -37.16
CA LEU A 280 7.26 -10.85 -38.40
C LEU A 280 6.87 -12.24 -38.91
N LEU A 281 6.06 -12.98 -38.21
CA LEU A 281 5.73 -14.37 -38.56
C LEU A 281 4.30 -14.47 -39.09
N PRO A 282 4.02 -15.44 -40.00
CA PRO A 282 2.66 -15.66 -40.48
C PRO A 282 1.74 -16.16 -39.38
N LYS A 283 0.44 -15.89 -39.53
CA LYS A 283 -0.61 -16.45 -38.67
C LYS A 283 -1.36 -17.52 -39.48
N ILE A 284 -1.56 -18.69 -38.87
CA ILE A 284 -2.26 -19.82 -39.48
C ILE A 284 -3.49 -20.09 -38.64
N ALA A 285 -4.67 -20.16 -39.29
CA ALA A 285 -5.91 -20.45 -38.63
C ALA A 285 -6.69 -21.51 -39.43
N VAL A 286 -7.38 -22.37 -38.73
CA VAL A 286 -8.47 -23.17 -39.29
C VAL A 286 -9.73 -22.34 -39.25
N VAL A 287 -10.46 -22.27 -40.35
CA VAL A 287 -11.70 -21.50 -40.46
C VAL A 287 -12.81 -22.43 -40.96
N ALA A 288 -13.99 -22.28 -40.40
CA ALA A 288 -15.19 -22.92 -40.85
C ALA A 288 -16.31 -21.90 -40.94
N ALA A 289 -17.09 -21.91 -42.00
CA ALA A 289 -18.24 -21.02 -42.11
C ALA A 289 -19.41 -21.75 -42.70
N ASP A 290 -20.60 -21.39 -42.28
CA ASP A 290 -21.89 -21.80 -42.82
C ASP A 290 -22.76 -20.55 -43.02
N ASN A 291 -23.09 -20.27 -44.28
CA ASN A 291 -23.85 -19.10 -44.69
C ASN A 291 -25.17 -19.53 -45.33
N PHE A 292 -26.27 -19.23 -44.69
CA PHE A 292 -27.62 -19.36 -45.24
C PHE A 292 -28.16 -17.97 -45.54
N ALA A 293 -28.21 -17.60 -46.83
CA ALA A 293 -28.57 -16.26 -47.25
C ALA A 293 -29.43 -16.27 -48.54
N GLY A 294 -30.26 -15.26 -48.70
CA GLY A 294 -31.05 -15.02 -49.89
C GLY A 294 -31.77 -13.66 -49.85
N PRO A 295 -32.23 -13.19 -50.99
CA PRO A 295 -32.05 -13.67 -52.36
C PRO A 295 -30.63 -13.42 -52.88
N PHE A 296 -30.25 -14.10 -54.01
CA PHE A 296 -29.01 -13.83 -54.70
C PHE A 296 -29.24 -12.74 -55.73
N THR A 297 -28.77 -11.54 -55.43
CA THR A 297 -29.11 -10.32 -56.16
C THR A 297 -28.02 -9.82 -57.13
N TYR A 298 -26.87 -10.52 -57.19
CA TYR A 298 -25.78 -10.15 -58.12
C TYR A 298 -25.99 -10.63 -59.55
N ASP A 299 -26.89 -11.57 -59.77
CA ASP A 299 -27.26 -12.03 -61.11
C ASP A 299 -28.48 -11.24 -61.65
N ILE A 300 -28.56 -11.11 -62.96
CA ILE A 300 -29.69 -10.46 -63.64
C ILE A 300 -30.25 -11.46 -64.67
N PRO A 301 -31.45 -11.98 -64.42
CA PRO A 301 -32.40 -11.68 -63.33
C PRO A 301 -31.96 -12.24 -61.98
N PRO A 302 -32.27 -11.53 -60.83
CA PRO A 302 -31.98 -12.00 -59.48
C PRO A 302 -32.66 -13.34 -59.19
N ILE A 303 -31.99 -14.19 -58.40
CA ILE A 303 -32.49 -15.49 -58.00
C ILE A 303 -33.17 -15.37 -56.62
N ASP A 304 -34.50 -15.46 -56.59
CA ASP A 304 -35.29 -15.37 -55.35
C ASP A 304 -35.34 -16.75 -54.65
N LYS A 305 -34.20 -17.16 -54.10
CA LYS A 305 -34.03 -18.38 -53.30
C LYS A 305 -33.00 -18.18 -52.21
N ASN A 306 -33.11 -18.95 -51.13
CA ASN A 306 -32.09 -19.05 -50.10
C ASN A 306 -31.05 -20.11 -50.52
N PHE A 307 -29.79 -19.82 -50.26
CA PHE A 307 -28.66 -20.71 -50.51
C PHE A 307 -27.98 -21.00 -49.19
N ASN A 308 -27.59 -22.26 -49.00
CA ASN A 308 -26.70 -22.65 -47.91
C ASN A 308 -25.33 -22.99 -48.47
N ILE A 309 -24.31 -22.23 -48.03
CA ILE A 309 -22.93 -22.43 -48.50
C ILE A 309 -22.06 -22.58 -47.25
N TRP A 310 -21.44 -23.75 -47.11
CA TRP A 310 -20.52 -24.01 -46.04
C TRP A 310 -19.14 -24.41 -46.55
N TYR A 311 -18.12 -24.09 -45.78
CA TYR A 311 -16.77 -24.55 -46.08
C TYR A 311 -15.96 -24.70 -44.78
N ILE A 312 -14.92 -25.55 -44.85
CA ILE A 312 -13.86 -25.66 -43.85
C ILE A 312 -12.53 -25.52 -44.60
N GLY A 313 -11.63 -24.72 -44.06
CA GLY A 313 -10.37 -24.45 -44.72
C GLY A 313 -9.27 -24.05 -43.75
N VAL A 314 -8.06 -23.90 -44.27
CA VAL A 314 -6.92 -23.37 -43.57
C VAL A 314 -6.54 -22.02 -44.21
N GLY A 315 -6.51 -20.97 -43.39
CA GLY A 315 -6.11 -19.64 -43.81
C GLY A 315 -4.70 -19.32 -43.31
N VAL A 316 -3.85 -18.79 -44.20
CA VAL A 316 -2.55 -18.23 -43.82
C VAL A 316 -2.60 -16.72 -44.07
N LYS A 317 -2.39 -15.93 -43.00
CA LYS A 317 -2.36 -14.47 -43.09
C LYS A 317 -0.96 -13.97 -42.76
N TYR A 318 -0.36 -13.22 -43.69
CA TYR A 318 0.92 -12.57 -43.49
C TYR A 318 0.83 -11.09 -43.85
N SER A 319 1.27 -10.22 -42.92
CA SER A 319 1.24 -8.78 -43.12
C SER A 319 2.56 -8.33 -43.77
N LEU A 320 2.58 -8.08 -45.08
CA LEU A 320 3.80 -7.58 -45.78
C LEU A 320 4.32 -6.25 -45.19
N SER A 321 3.42 -5.42 -44.64
CA SER A 321 3.81 -4.17 -43.99
C SER A 321 4.62 -4.39 -42.71
N SER A 322 4.54 -5.57 -42.10
CA SER A 322 5.33 -5.89 -40.92
C SER A 322 6.82 -5.96 -41.18
N LEU A 323 7.24 -6.29 -42.43
CA LEU A 323 8.66 -6.34 -42.81
C LEU A 323 9.42 -5.01 -42.59
N PHE A 324 8.74 -3.88 -42.69
CA PHE A 324 9.33 -2.56 -42.47
C PHE A 324 8.79 -1.84 -41.21
N LYS A 325 7.57 -2.16 -40.73
CA LYS A 325 6.99 -1.56 -39.52
C LYS A 325 7.43 -2.27 -38.24
N ALA A 326 7.43 -3.62 -38.21
CA ALA A 326 7.76 -4.39 -37.04
C ALA A 326 9.18 -4.17 -36.51
N ASN A 327 10.15 -3.86 -37.42
CA ASN A 327 11.51 -3.53 -37.01
C ASN A 327 11.60 -2.34 -36.05
N LYS A 328 10.68 -1.35 -36.17
CA LYS A 328 10.63 -0.20 -35.25
C LYS A 328 10.05 -0.60 -33.90
N SER A 329 9.00 -1.44 -33.91
CA SER A 329 8.41 -2.01 -32.68
C SER A 329 9.43 -2.88 -31.92
N ILE A 330 10.16 -3.74 -32.63
CA ILE A 330 11.21 -4.61 -32.07
C ILE A 330 12.36 -3.76 -31.46
N ARG A 331 12.80 -2.71 -32.14
CA ARG A 331 13.84 -1.80 -31.63
C ARG A 331 13.37 -1.15 -30.33
N ARG A 332 12.15 -0.62 -30.30
CA ARG A 332 11.55 -0.07 -29.08
C ARG A 332 11.50 -1.09 -27.95
N ALA A 333 11.06 -2.33 -28.23
CA ALA A 333 11.00 -3.39 -27.23
C ALA A 333 12.39 -3.81 -26.72
N LYS A 334 13.43 -3.76 -27.57
CA LYS A 334 14.82 -4.00 -27.13
C LYS A 334 15.32 -2.91 -26.20
N GLU A 335 15.05 -1.64 -26.50
CA GLU A 335 15.44 -0.54 -25.60
C GLU A 335 14.64 -0.59 -24.30
N GLN A 336 13.36 -1.02 -24.32
CA GLN A 336 12.58 -1.24 -23.12
C GLN A 336 13.16 -2.35 -22.24
N LEU A 337 13.63 -3.45 -22.85
CA LEU A 337 14.32 -4.52 -22.11
C LEU A 337 15.64 -4.00 -21.50
N ARG A 338 16.40 -3.21 -22.26
CA ARG A 338 17.63 -2.58 -21.76
C ARG A 338 17.35 -1.66 -20.57
N LEU A 339 16.29 -0.83 -20.69
CA LEU A 339 15.83 0.03 -19.59
C LEU A 339 15.46 -0.81 -18.35
N SER A 340 14.69 -1.88 -18.52
CA SER A 340 14.30 -2.75 -17.39
C SER A 340 15.52 -3.38 -16.70
N ASN A 341 16.55 -3.80 -17.45
CA ASN A 341 17.80 -4.31 -16.87
C ASN A 341 18.54 -3.22 -16.07
N THR A 342 18.61 -2.00 -16.61
CA THR A 342 19.24 -0.87 -15.88
C THR A 342 18.47 -0.52 -14.62
N VAL A 343 17.12 -0.51 -14.66
CA VAL A 343 16.26 -0.27 -13.48
C VAL A 343 16.47 -1.38 -12.44
N HIS A 344 16.65 -2.64 -12.86
CA HIS A 344 16.97 -3.72 -11.94
C HIS A 344 18.33 -3.51 -11.24
N SER A 345 19.36 -3.05 -11.95
CA SER A 345 20.66 -2.70 -11.35
C SER A 345 20.51 -1.55 -10.34
N VAL A 346 19.77 -0.50 -10.68
CA VAL A 346 19.48 0.63 -9.76
C VAL A 346 18.72 0.14 -8.51
N ALA A 347 17.77 -0.79 -8.68
CA ALA A 347 17.07 -1.38 -7.55
C ALA A 347 18.02 -2.16 -6.63
N ALA A 348 19.00 -2.89 -7.18
CA ALA A 348 20.01 -3.59 -6.41
C ALA A 348 20.92 -2.64 -5.61
N GLU A 349 21.36 -1.55 -6.23
CA GLU A 349 22.12 -0.48 -5.55
C GLU A 349 21.29 0.15 -4.42
N THR A 350 20.02 0.44 -4.68
CA THR A 350 19.11 1.06 -3.70
C THR A 350 18.90 0.14 -2.48
N VAL A 351 18.66 -1.15 -2.72
CA VAL A 351 18.49 -2.14 -1.63
C VAL A 351 19.76 -2.25 -0.80
N ASN A 352 20.94 -2.31 -1.44
CA ASN A 352 22.22 -2.35 -0.76
C ASN A 352 22.47 -1.10 0.10
N ASN A 353 22.21 0.09 -0.46
CA ASN A 353 22.38 1.36 0.25
C ASN A 353 21.42 1.47 1.45
N ASN A 354 20.15 1.07 1.27
CA ASN A 354 19.15 1.08 2.35
C ASN A 354 19.54 0.12 3.48
N MET A 355 20.08 -1.05 3.15
CA MET A 355 20.57 -2.01 4.14
C MET A 355 21.74 -1.43 4.93
N GLN A 356 22.75 -0.86 4.25
CA GLN A 356 23.89 -0.23 4.90
C GLN A 356 23.45 0.91 5.81
N GLN A 357 22.54 1.76 5.34
CA GLN A 357 22.00 2.85 6.13
C GLN A 357 21.28 2.32 7.39
N ALA A 358 20.39 1.33 7.24
CA ALA A 358 19.65 0.76 8.36
C ALA A 358 20.58 0.15 9.39
N TYR A 359 21.60 -0.61 8.96
CA TYR A 359 22.61 -1.21 9.81
C TYR A 359 23.40 -0.16 10.60
N THR A 360 23.87 0.89 9.90
CA THR A 360 24.62 1.98 10.52
C THR A 360 23.79 2.72 11.55
N MET A 361 22.53 3.04 11.20
CA MET A 361 21.60 3.73 12.11
C MET A 361 21.29 2.89 13.36
N HIS A 362 21.16 1.57 13.21
CA HIS A 362 20.95 0.70 14.37
C HIS A 362 22.15 0.70 15.31
N LYS A 363 23.38 0.59 14.81
CA LYS A 363 24.58 0.72 15.65
C LYS A 363 24.70 2.09 16.32
N GLN A 364 24.38 3.16 15.59
CA GLN A 364 24.38 4.51 16.12
C GLN A 364 23.37 4.68 17.26
N SER A 365 22.21 4.03 17.21
CA SER A 365 21.15 4.15 18.22
C SER A 365 21.61 3.72 19.63
N PHE A 366 22.50 2.73 19.73
CA PHE A 366 23.07 2.32 21.01
C PHE A 366 24.07 3.36 21.57
N VAL A 367 24.84 4.00 20.71
CA VAL A 367 25.73 5.11 21.11
C VAL A 367 24.88 6.29 21.60
N GLU A 368 23.80 6.61 20.88
CA GLU A 368 22.85 7.65 21.26
C GLU A 368 22.21 7.36 22.63
N LEU A 369 21.72 6.15 22.86
CA LEU A 369 21.15 5.78 24.16
C LEU A 369 22.14 5.98 25.30
N ARG A 370 23.38 5.48 25.17
CA ARG A 370 24.42 5.65 26.19
C ARG A 370 24.73 7.13 26.46
N THR A 371 24.73 7.95 25.41
CA THR A 371 24.94 9.39 25.52
C THR A 371 23.81 10.06 26.28
N GLN A 372 22.54 9.70 25.95
CA GLN A 372 21.37 10.28 26.62
C GLN A 372 21.26 9.83 28.08
N GLN A 373 21.60 8.58 28.40
CA GLN A 373 21.67 8.12 29.78
C GLN A 373 22.70 8.90 30.60
N LYS A 374 23.88 9.20 30.03
CA LYS A 374 24.85 10.04 30.69
C LYS A 374 24.37 11.48 30.83
N SER A 375 23.64 12.00 29.84
CA SER A 375 23.02 13.33 29.89
C SER A 375 21.99 13.42 31.02
N VAL A 376 21.18 12.41 31.24
CA VAL A 376 20.21 12.35 32.35
C VAL A 376 20.93 12.35 33.69
N GLU A 377 21.98 11.51 33.86
CA GLU A 377 22.79 11.50 35.09
C GLU A 377 23.35 12.88 35.42
N LEU A 378 23.98 13.53 34.43
CA LEU A 378 24.58 14.88 34.63
C LEU A 378 23.52 15.95 34.88
N ALA A 379 22.39 15.91 34.16
CA ALA A 379 21.28 16.85 34.36
C ALA A 379 20.66 16.70 35.75
N GLN A 380 20.55 15.48 36.26
CA GLN A 380 20.04 15.18 37.59
C GLN A 380 21.02 15.67 38.69
N GLN A 381 22.32 15.46 38.50
CA GLN A 381 23.35 16.00 39.38
C GLN A 381 23.29 17.55 39.43
N ASN A 382 23.24 18.20 38.26
CA ASN A 382 23.11 19.64 38.15
C ASN A 382 21.85 20.14 38.88
N TYR A 383 20.71 19.51 38.63
CA TYR A 383 19.44 19.85 39.29
C TYR A 383 19.58 19.76 40.84
N GLN A 384 20.20 18.71 41.37
CA GLN A 384 20.41 18.55 42.82
C GLN A 384 21.30 19.64 43.40
N VAL A 385 22.40 19.98 42.73
CA VAL A 385 23.31 21.05 43.16
C VAL A 385 22.62 22.41 43.18
N VAL A 386 21.90 22.74 42.08
CA VAL A 386 21.19 24.03 41.98
C VAL A 386 20.05 24.09 43.00
N ASN A 387 19.31 22.99 43.21
CA ASN A 387 18.26 22.92 44.22
C ASN A 387 18.82 23.17 45.64
N ASN A 388 19.94 22.52 46.01
CA ASN A 388 20.59 22.74 47.30
C ASN A 388 21.07 24.21 47.47
N ARG A 389 21.64 24.80 46.43
CA ARG A 389 22.05 26.22 46.46
C ARG A 389 20.84 27.14 46.59
N TYR A 390 19.75 26.89 45.88
CA TYR A 390 18.51 27.65 45.99
C TYR A 390 17.91 27.57 47.40
N LEU A 391 17.89 26.37 47.98
CA LEU A 391 17.41 26.17 49.34
C LEU A 391 18.24 26.95 50.40
N ASN A 392 19.52 27.17 50.12
CA ASN A 392 20.42 27.97 50.95
C ASN A 392 20.54 29.43 50.52
N GLN A 393 19.66 29.94 49.65
CA GLN A 393 19.65 31.32 49.10
C GLN A 393 20.91 31.70 48.32
N LEU A 394 21.62 30.71 47.76
CA LEU A 394 22.86 30.88 46.98
C LEU A 394 22.64 30.74 45.46
N ALA A 395 21.43 30.58 45.00
CA ALA A 395 21.04 30.55 43.58
C ALA A 395 19.68 31.23 43.38
N LEU A 396 19.44 31.73 42.17
CA LEU A 396 18.18 32.36 41.80
C LEU A 396 17.14 31.31 41.41
N ILE A 397 15.89 31.71 41.49
CA ILE A 397 14.75 30.89 41.03
C ILE A 397 14.85 30.55 39.53
N THR A 398 15.42 31.43 38.73
CA THR A 398 15.70 31.22 37.31
C THR A 398 16.67 30.10 37.07
N ASP A 399 17.72 29.97 37.89
CA ASP A 399 18.71 28.90 37.78
C ASP A 399 18.06 27.54 38.08
N MET A 400 17.14 27.53 39.04
CA MET A 400 16.39 26.31 39.40
C MET A 400 15.42 25.88 38.30
N ILE A 401 14.71 26.83 37.68
CA ILE A 401 13.82 26.55 36.54
C ILE A 401 14.64 26.02 35.34
N ASP A 402 15.78 26.64 35.06
CA ASP A 402 16.66 26.20 33.98
C ASP A 402 17.18 24.78 34.22
N ALA A 403 17.71 24.48 35.41
CA ALA A 403 18.14 23.13 35.77
C ALA A 403 17.01 22.10 35.70
N SER A 404 15.78 22.49 36.04
CA SER A 404 14.60 21.65 35.92
C SER A 404 14.25 21.36 34.46
N ASN A 405 14.33 22.37 33.59
CA ASN A 405 14.07 22.21 32.16
C ASN A 405 15.15 21.35 31.46
N ILE A 406 16.42 21.52 31.81
CA ILE A 406 17.52 20.69 31.32
C ILE A 406 17.28 19.22 31.69
N LYS A 407 16.90 18.95 32.95
CA LYS A 407 16.60 17.60 33.42
C LYS A 407 15.42 17.00 32.68
N LEU A 408 14.29 17.72 32.53
CA LEU A 408 13.12 17.28 31.79
C LEU A 408 13.48 16.92 30.35
N ASN A 409 14.23 17.79 29.66
CA ASN A 409 14.64 17.56 28.28
C ASN A 409 15.55 16.33 28.16
N ALA A 410 16.48 16.11 29.06
CA ALA A 410 17.36 14.93 29.08
C ALA A 410 16.55 13.65 29.28
N GLU A 411 15.61 13.62 30.22
CA GLU A 411 14.73 12.48 30.46
C GLU A 411 13.86 12.13 29.23
N LEU A 412 13.31 13.14 28.54
CA LEU A 412 12.54 12.93 27.31
C LEU A 412 13.41 12.40 26.15
N GLN A 413 14.64 12.89 26.02
CA GLN A 413 15.58 12.41 25.00
C GLN A 413 16.03 10.96 25.27
N GLU A 414 16.24 10.58 26.54
CA GLU A 414 16.52 9.17 26.88
C GLU A 414 15.36 8.25 26.48
N VAL A 415 14.11 8.63 26.77
CA VAL A 415 12.93 7.87 26.33
C VAL A 415 12.92 7.68 24.81
N ASN A 416 13.19 8.77 24.06
CA ASN A 416 13.27 8.71 22.61
C ASN A 416 14.37 7.77 22.13
N ALA A 417 15.58 7.88 22.68
CA ALA A 417 16.73 7.06 22.30
C ALA A 417 16.50 5.58 22.59
N ARG A 418 15.88 5.24 23.72
CA ARG A 418 15.56 3.87 24.12
C ARG A 418 14.60 3.20 23.14
N ILE A 419 13.57 3.90 22.69
CA ILE A 419 12.58 3.38 21.75
C ILE A 419 13.14 3.34 20.33
N ASN A 420 14.05 4.28 20.01
CA ASN A 420 14.71 4.33 18.70
C ASN A 420 15.54 3.07 18.41
N ILE A 421 16.06 2.37 19.42
CA ILE A 421 16.74 1.08 19.25
C ILE A 421 15.78 0.05 18.62
N ALA A 422 14.56 -0.06 19.13
CA ALA A 422 13.56 -0.98 18.57
C ALA A 422 13.19 -0.58 17.14
N TYR A 423 12.96 0.70 16.89
CA TYR A 423 12.64 1.19 15.55
C TYR A 423 13.75 0.86 14.54
N THR A 424 15.00 1.13 14.89
CA THR A 424 16.15 0.87 14.00
C THR A 424 16.40 -0.62 13.81
N TYR A 425 16.18 -1.47 14.83
CA TYR A 425 16.24 -2.93 14.71
C TYR A 425 15.25 -3.46 13.66
N TYR A 426 13.98 -3.05 13.76
CA TYR A 426 12.97 -3.46 12.80
C TYR A 426 13.15 -2.81 11.43
N ASN A 427 13.79 -1.65 11.35
CA ASN A 427 14.18 -1.06 10.07
C ASN A 427 15.23 -1.91 9.34
N VAL A 428 16.18 -2.52 10.07
CA VAL A 428 17.10 -3.51 9.48
C VAL A 428 16.33 -4.72 8.93
N ARG A 429 15.37 -5.26 9.70
CA ARG A 429 14.50 -6.36 9.24
C ARG A 429 13.67 -5.97 8.02
N TYR A 430 13.13 -4.77 7.99
CA TYR A 430 12.40 -4.25 6.84
C TYR A 430 13.30 -4.11 5.61
N ALA A 431 14.51 -3.57 5.76
CA ALA A 431 15.48 -3.43 4.69
C ALA A 431 15.95 -4.80 4.15
N ALA A 432 16.07 -5.81 5.03
CA ALA A 432 16.34 -7.20 4.65
C ALA A 432 15.15 -7.88 3.94
N GLY A 433 13.93 -7.32 4.04
CA GLY A 433 12.72 -7.89 3.43
C GLY A 433 12.04 -8.96 4.28
N ASN A 434 12.41 -9.12 5.56
CA ASN A 434 11.94 -10.17 6.46
C ASN A 434 11.30 -9.65 7.77
N ILE A 435 10.60 -8.50 7.71
CA ILE A 435 9.83 -7.97 8.83
C ILE A 435 8.55 -8.75 9.09
#